data_6b153a63e6be7827a331ab6864d2f346
#
_entry.id   6b153a63e6be7827a331ab6864d2f346
#
_cell.length_a   1.000
_cell.length_b   1.000
_cell.length_c   1.000
_cell.angle_alpha   90.00
_cell.angle_beta   90.00
_cell.angle_gamma   90.00
#
_symmetry.space_group_name_H-M   'P 1'
#
loop_
_entity.id
_entity.type
_entity.pdbx_description
1 polymer ?
#
loop_
_entity_poly.entity_id
_entity_poly.type
_entity_poly.pdbx_seq_one_letter_code
_entity_poly.pdbx_strand_id
1 'polypeptide(L)'
;MIETIEQLRAAVYGQAVGDALGVPYEFQDRDSFACANMIGHGTHNQPAGTWSDDTSMMLATLDSLIGNDWQVDIEDMQHRFNAWLYDGEYAIDGNVFDSSYKRNPQTTSFR
;
A
#
# COMPACT_ATOMS: atom_id res chain seq x y z
N MET A 1 1.26 -10.41 -20.31
CA MET A 1 1.87 -11.43 -19.41
C MET A 1 3.24 -10.97 -18.99
N ILE A 2 3.58 -11.14 -17.72
CA ILE A 2 4.94 -10.85 -17.23
C ILE A 2 5.82 -12.03 -17.58
N GLU A 3 6.81 -11.80 -18.43
CA GLU A 3 7.67 -12.87 -18.94
C GLU A 3 9.03 -12.91 -18.26
N THR A 4 9.39 -11.84 -17.54
CA THR A 4 10.70 -11.74 -16.89
C THR A 4 10.60 -11.19 -15.47
N ILE A 5 11.60 -11.54 -14.66
CA ILE A 5 11.80 -10.98 -13.31
C ILE A 5 11.92 -9.45 -13.37
N GLU A 6 12.53 -8.92 -14.41
CA GLU A 6 12.70 -7.49 -14.59
C GLU A 6 11.38 -6.76 -14.78
N GLN A 7 10.46 -7.36 -15.54
CA GLN A 7 9.11 -6.80 -15.71
C GLN A 7 8.32 -6.81 -14.41
N LEU A 8 8.39 -7.89 -13.65
CA LEU A 8 7.76 -7.97 -12.35
C LEU A 8 8.33 -6.93 -11.39
N ARG A 9 9.65 -6.82 -11.36
CA ARG A 9 10.33 -5.81 -10.52
C ARG A 9 9.90 -4.40 -10.89
N ALA A 10 9.85 -4.09 -12.18
CA ALA A 10 9.42 -2.79 -12.69
C ALA A 10 7.97 -2.48 -12.28
N ALA A 11 7.08 -3.47 -12.34
CA ALA A 11 5.69 -3.30 -11.93
C ALA A 11 5.57 -2.98 -10.44
N VAL A 12 6.28 -3.73 -9.59
CA VAL A 12 6.26 -3.53 -8.13
C VAL A 12 6.83 -2.17 -7.75
N TYR A 13 8.01 -1.84 -8.25
CA TYR A 13 8.63 -0.54 -7.97
C TYR A 13 7.83 0.62 -8.56
N GLY A 14 7.29 0.46 -9.76
CA GLY A 14 6.45 1.48 -10.38
C GLY A 14 5.23 1.82 -9.55
N GLN A 15 4.55 0.82 -9.03
CA GLN A 15 3.42 1.03 -8.14
C GLN A 15 3.84 1.72 -6.84
N ALA A 16 4.89 1.25 -6.19
CA ALA A 16 5.35 1.80 -4.93
C ALA A 16 5.81 3.25 -5.07
N VAL A 17 6.54 3.56 -6.14
CA VAL A 17 6.99 4.94 -6.41
C VAL A 17 5.81 5.85 -6.72
N GLY A 18 4.88 5.40 -7.56
CA GLY A 18 3.69 6.17 -7.89
C GLY A 18 2.83 6.48 -6.68
N ASP A 19 2.62 5.48 -5.83
CA ASP A 19 1.90 5.62 -4.58
C ASP A 19 2.60 6.63 -3.65
N ALA A 20 3.88 6.44 -3.37
CA ALA A 20 4.65 7.33 -2.49
C ALA A 20 4.74 8.76 -3.03
N LEU A 21 4.78 8.92 -4.35
CA LEU A 21 4.79 10.22 -4.99
C LEU A 21 3.47 10.96 -4.77
N GLY A 22 2.35 10.23 -4.78
CA GLY A 22 1.01 10.78 -4.65
C GLY A 22 0.55 11.00 -3.21
N VAL A 23 1.09 10.29 -2.24
CA VAL A 23 0.65 10.31 -0.84
C VAL A 23 0.52 11.72 -0.25
N PRO A 24 1.48 12.66 -0.44
CA PRO A 24 1.34 14.00 0.14
C PRO A 24 0.16 14.81 -0.39
N TYR A 25 -0.37 14.43 -1.55
CA TYR A 25 -1.43 15.16 -2.24
C TYR A 25 -2.81 14.51 -2.11
N GLU A 26 -2.93 13.37 -1.44
CA GLU A 26 -4.20 12.68 -1.32
C GLU A 26 -5.26 13.59 -0.70
N PHE A 27 -6.49 13.45 -1.18
CA PHE A 27 -7.66 14.20 -0.75
C PHE A 27 -7.63 15.70 -1.04
N GLN A 28 -6.63 16.18 -1.75
CA GLN A 28 -6.61 17.56 -2.24
C GLN A 28 -7.46 17.66 -3.50
N ASP A 29 -8.03 18.85 -3.72
CA ASP A 29 -8.86 19.08 -4.89
C ASP A 29 -8.07 18.91 -6.19
N ARG A 30 -8.76 18.37 -7.20
CA ARG A 30 -8.16 18.22 -8.52
C ARG A 30 -7.64 19.58 -9.01
N ASP A 31 -6.48 19.54 -9.65
CA ASP A 31 -5.82 20.73 -10.23
C ASP A 31 -5.38 21.78 -9.20
N SER A 32 -5.45 21.48 -7.89
CA SER A 32 -4.99 22.40 -6.84
C SER A 32 -3.49 22.25 -6.54
N PHE A 33 -2.80 21.29 -7.14
CA PHE A 33 -1.39 21.01 -6.89
C PHE A 33 -0.69 20.50 -8.15
N ALA A 34 0.63 20.53 -8.13
CA ALA A 34 1.47 19.94 -9.18
C ALA A 34 2.42 18.95 -8.51
N CYS A 35 2.32 17.67 -8.90
CA CYS A 35 3.18 16.60 -8.38
C CYS A 35 4.39 16.44 -9.29
N ALA A 36 5.49 17.08 -8.95
CA ALA A 36 6.72 17.06 -9.75
C ALA A 36 7.86 16.25 -9.12
N ASN A 37 7.91 16.20 -7.80
CA ASN A 37 8.99 15.57 -7.06
C ASN A 37 8.46 14.79 -5.86
N MET A 38 9.27 13.84 -5.39
CA MET A 38 9.02 13.14 -4.13
C MET A 38 9.17 14.12 -2.97
N ILE A 39 8.07 14.46 -2.31
CA ILE A 39 8.07 15.37 -1.17
C ILE A 39 7.52 14.68 0.07
N GLY A 40 7.76 15.29 1.22
CA GLY A 40 7.21 14.79 2.48
C GLY A 40 6.06 15.64 2.99
N HIS A 41 5.53 15.20 4.13
CA HIS A 41 4.44 15.81 4.87
C HIS A 41 3.12 15.78 4.08
N GLY A 42 2.56 16.89 3.67
CA GLY A 42 1.27 16.91 2.99
C GLY A 42 0.12 16.34 3.82
N THR A 43 -0.85 15.76 3.18
CA THR A 43 -2.12 15.34 3.79
C THR A 43 -1.95 14.40 4.98
N HIS A 44 -1.04 13.45 4.89
CA HIS A 44 -0.83 12.44 5.95
C HIS A 44 0.33 12.78 6.88
N ASN A 45 1.05 13.86 6.63
CA ASN A 45 2.21 14.28 7.40
C ASN A 45 3.24 13.16 7.58
N GLN A 46 3.64 12.54 6.48
CA GLN A 46 4.61 11.46 6.46
C GLN A 46 5.92 11.90 5.80
N PRO A 47 7.05 11.25 6.12
CA PRO A 47 8.30 11.52 5.40
C PRO A 47 8.18 11.27 3.90
N ALA A 48 9.01 11.95 3.10
CA ALA A 48 9.10 11.71 1.68
C ALA A 48 9.41 10.23 1.40
N GLY A 49 8.73 9.65 0.42
CA GLY A 49 8.93 8.24 0.05
C GLY A 49 8.05 7.26 0.82
N THR A 50 7.18 7.73 1.68
CA THR A 50 6.24 6.85 2.40
C THR A 50 5.13 6.39 1.47
N TRP A 51 4.96 5.09 1.35
CA TRP A 51 3.84 4.52 0.59
C TRP A 51 2.60 4.35 1.47
N SER A 52 1.44 4.19 0.82
CA SER A 52 0.14 4.03 1.49
C SER A 52 -0.31 2.56 1.52
N ASP A 53 -1.57 2.37 1.85
CA ASP A 53 -2.27 1.09 1.79
C ASP A 53 -2.20 0.44 0.41
N ASP A 54 -2.16 1.21 -0.66
CA ASP A 54 -2.07 0.68 -2.02
C ASP A 54 -0.84 -0.22 -2.20
N THR A 55 0.32 0.25 -1.80
CA THR A 55 1.55 -0.55 -1.88
C THR A 55 1.53 -1.69 -0.86
N SER A 56 1.05 -1.42 0.35
CA SER A 56 0.94 -2.46 1.37
C SER A 56 0.04 -3.62 0.91
N MET A 57 -1.09 -3.33 0.30
CA MET A 57 -1.99 -4.35 -0.23
C MET A 57 -1.37 -5.12 -1.40
N MET A 58 -0.64 -4.43 -2.27
CA MET A 58 0.11 -5.09 -3.34
C MET A 58 1.14 -6.06 -2.77
N LEU A 59 1.92 -5.65 -1.77
CA LEU A 59 2.93 -6.50 -1.15
C LEU A 59 2.31 -7.70 -0.45
N ALA A 60 1.20 -7.51 0.26
CA ALA A 60 0.48 -8.60 0.91
C ALA A 60 -0.05 -9.61 -0.11
N THR A 61 -0.61 -9.12 -1.22
CA THR A 61 -1.11 -9.96 -2.31
C THR A 61 0.03 -10.75 -2.95
N LEU A 62 1.12 -10.09 -3.26
CA LEU A 62 2.29 -10.72 -3.87
C LEU A 62 2.88 -11.79 -2.96
N ASP A 63 3.00 -11.49 -1.68
CA ASP A 63 3.51 -12.41 -0.67
C ASP A 63 2.62 -13.66 -0.54
N SER A 64 1.31 -13.47 -0.60
CA SER A 64 0.35 -14.58 -0.63
C SER A 64 0.52 -15.45 -1.88
N LEU A 65 0.65 -14.84 -3.04
CA LEU A 65 0.85 -15.58 -4.30
C LEU A 65 2.14 -16.38 -4.27
N ILE A 66 3.24 -15.77 -3.82
CA ILE A 66 4.54 -16.45 -3.72
C ILE A 66 4.46 -17.63 -2.75
N GLY A 67 3.82 -17.43 -1.60
CA GLY A 67 3.70 -18.47 -0.58
C GLY A 67 2.77 -19.63 -0.97
N ASN A 68 1.93 -19.44 -1.97
CA ASN A 68 0.95 -20.43 -2.42
C ASN A 68 1.16 -20.88 -3.88
N ASP A 69 2.41 -20.90 -4.33
CA ASP A 69 2.79 -21.35 -5.69
C ASP A 69 2.00 -20.63 -6.81
N TRP A 70 1.81 -19.31 -6.64
CA TRP A 70 1.05 -18.45 -7.57
C TRP A 70 -0.42 -18.82 -7.71
N GLN A 71 -0.96 -19.59 -6.77
CA GLN A 71 -2.39 -19.85 -6.67
C GLN A 71 -3.08 -18.81 -5.80
N VAL A 72 -4.27 -18.39 -6.17
CA VAL A 72 -5.07 -17.45 -5.39
C VAL A 72 -5.67 -18.18 -4.18
N ASP A 73 -5.29 -17.77 -2.99
CA ASP A 73 -5.85 -18.25 -1.73
C ASP A 73 -6.47 -17.06 -1.00
N ILE A 74 -7.79 -16.97 -1.05
CA ILE A 74 -8.52 -15.83 -0.49
C ILE A 74 -8.37 -15.75 1.04
N GLU A 75 -8.38 -16.87 1.72
CA GLU A 75 -8.17 -16.91 3.18
C GLU A 75 -6.79 -16.40 3.55
N ASP A 76 -5.76 -16.84 2.85
CA ASP A 76 -4.39 -16.38 3.10
C ASP A 76 -4.26 -14.87 2.82
N MET A 77 -4.83 -14.39 1.73
CA MET A 77 -4.82 -12.95 1.41
C MET A 77 -5.52 -12.14 2.50
N GLN A 78 -6.69 -12.57 2.96
CA GLN A 78 -7.40 -11.90 4.04
C GLN A 78 -6.58 -11.86 5.34
N HIS A 79 -5.89 -12.96 5.64
CA HIS A 79 -5.01 -13.05 6.80
C HIS A 79 -3.89 -12.03 6.75
N ARG A 80 -3.30 -11.84 5.58
CA ARG A 80 -2.23 -10.86 5.36
C ARG A 80 -2.74 -9.44 5.38
N PHE A 81 -3.93 -9.18 4.84
CA PHE A 81 -4.57 -7.87 4.92
C PHE A 81 -4.92 -7.52 6.38
N ASN A 82 -5.38 -8.47 7.16
CA ASN A 82 -5.61 -8.29 8.59
C ASN A 82 -4.30 -7.99 9.33
N ALA A 83 -3.22 -8.67 8.99
CA ALA A 83 -1.90 -8.41 9.57
C ALA A 83 -1.43 -6.98 9.27
N TRP A 84 -1.67 -6.47 8.07
CA TRP A 84 -1.42 -5.07 7.77
C TRP A 84 -2.27 -4.16 8.65
N LEU A 85 -3.56 -4.39 8.69
CA LEU A 85 -4.52 -3.51 9.37
C LEU A 85 -4.29 -3.42 10.87
N TYR A 86 -4.04 -4.55 11.51
CA TYR A 86 -3.94 -4.64 12.97
C TYR A 86 -2.51 -4.55 13.50
N ASP A 87 -1.56 -5.07 12.76
CA ASP A 87 -0.18 -5.22 13.22
C ASP A 87 0.80 -4.32 12.46
N GLY A 88 0.36 -3.64 11.39
CA GLY A 88 1.21 -2.80 10.57
C GLY A 88 2.17 -3.55 9.66
N GLU A 89 1.94 -4.84 9.42
CA GLU A 89 2.69 -5.60 8.44
C GLU A 89 2.61 -4.93 7.06
N TYR A 90 3.68 -4.95 6.29
CA TYR A 90 3.77 -4.31 4.98
C TYR A 90 3.70 -2.78 4.97
N ALA A 91 3.47 -2.14 6.11
CA ALA A 91 3.51 -0.69 6.22
C ALA A 91 4.92 -0.21 6.57
N ILE A 92 5.28 0.99 6.12
CA ILE A 92 6.56 1.59 6.49
C ILE A 92 6.55 1.84 8.01
N ASP A 93 7.59 1.37 8.70
CA ASP A 93 7.75 1.49 10.16
C ASP A 93 6.56 0.95 10.96
N GLY A 94 5.79 0.04 10.38
CA GLY A 94 4.64 -0.55 11.03
C GLY A 94 3.45 0.38 11.24
N ASN A 95 3.44 1.54 10.62
CA ASN A 95 2.38 2.54 10.78
C ASN A 95 1.37 2.50 9.65
N VAL A 96 0.12 2.25 10.00
CA VAL A 96 -1.01 2.38 9.10
C VAL A 96 -1.57 3.79 9.26
N PHE A 97 -1.49 4.61 8.21
CA PHE A 97 -1.87 6.01 8.29
C PHE A 97 -3.05 6.40 7.40
N ASP A 98 -3.79 5.46 6.89
CA ASP A 98 -4.95 5.78 6.07
C ASP A 98 -5.94 6.64 6.88
N SER A 99 -6.06 7.91 6.50
CA SER A 99 -6.89 8.86 7.23
C SER A 99 -8.39 8.64 7.04
N SER A 100 -8.79 7.89 6.03
CA SER A 100 -10.18 7.49 5.83
C SER A 100 -10.59 6.35 6.75
N TYR A 101 -9.63 5.69 7.36
CA TYR A 101 -9.82 4.54 8.19
C TYR A 101 -9.49 4.87 9.65
N LYS A 102 -10.50 4.82 10.52
CA LYS A 102 -10.28 4.86 11.96
C LYS A 102 -10.33 3.44 12.50
N ARG A 103 -9.26 3.00 13.13
CA ARG A 103 -9.20 1.70 13.78
C ARG A 103 -10.34 1.55 14.78
N ASN A 104 -11.39 0.91 14.36
CA ASN A 104 -12.47 0.52 15.25
C ASN A 104 -12.64 -1.00 15.11
N PRO A 105 -12.26 -1.78 16.13
CA PRO A 105 -12.38 -3.24 16.08
C PRO A 105 -13.77 -3.75 15.76
N GLN A 106 -14.80 -2.95 16.04
CA GLN A 106 -16.20 -3.33 15.82
C GLN A 106 -16.65 -3.15 14.39
N THR A 107 -15.90 -2.39 13.58
CA THR A 107 -16.28 -2.07 12.21
C THR A 107 -15.39 -2.71 11.16
N THR A 108 -14.46 -3.54 11.56
CA THR A 108 -13.47 -4.09 10.64
C THR A 108 -14.06 -5.18 9.78
N SER A 109 -13.99 -4.98 8.47
CA SER A 109 -14.61 -5.86 7.48
C SER A 109 -13.75 -7.03 7.03
N PHE A 110 -12.48 -7.09 7.42
CA PHE A 110 -11.58 -8.16 6.97
C PHE A 110 -11.66 -9.44 7.79
N ARG A 111 -12.51 -9.49 8.78
CA ARG A 111 -12.69 -10.67 9.61
C ARG A 111 -13.86 -11.51 9.18
#